data_155d2e9b5a4924d8debb4fdbdff2f740
#
_entry.id   155d2e9b5a4924d8debb4fdbdff2f740
#
_cell.length_a   1.000
_cell.length_b   1.000
_cell.length_c   1.000
_cell.angle_alpha   90.00
_cell.angle_beta   90.00
_cell.angle_gamma   90.00
#
_symmetry.space_group_name_H-M   'P 1'
#
loop_
_entity.id
_entity.type
_entity.pdbx_description
1 polymer ?
#
loop_
_entity_poly.entity_id
_entity_poly.type
_entity_poly.pdbx_seq_one_letter_code
_entity_poly.pdbx_strand_id
1 'polypeptide(L)'
;LTPQLLLAIHVVDGAYESVGIHQCFITSLDDGKHGPTTLHGTGQAADFRLHNVPQMKRPALVERIKVSLRDQEGEYEVYWEGVGTDSEHLHVEWNPK
;
A
#
# COMPACT_ATOMS: atom_id res chain seq x y z
N LEU A 1 6.20 -4.56 -12.83
CA LEU A 1 5.24 -4.92 -11.76
C LEU A 1 5.06 -6.42 -11.71
N THR A 2 5.14 -6.98 -10.51
CA THR A 2 4.83 -8.39 -10.30
C THR A 2 3.33 -8.57 -10.08
N PRO A 3 2.82 -9.79 -10.29
CA PRO A 3 1.43 -10.10 -9.95
C PRO A 3 1.11 -9.81 -8.48
N GLN A 4 2.05 -10.01 -7.57
CA GLN A 4 1.84 -9.79 -6.15
C GLN A 4 1.63 -8.31 -5.83
N LEU A 5 2.40 -7.41 -6.45
CA LEU A 5 2.21 -5.98 -6.24
C LEU A 5 0.93 -5.49 -6.93
N LEU A 6 0.62 -6.03 -8.12
CA LEU A 6 -0.64 -5.71 -8.79
C LEU A 6 -1.85 -6.12 -7.94
N LEU A 7 -1.77 -7.28 -7.28
CA LEU A 7 -2.83 -7.71 -6.38
C LEU A 7 -2.98 -6.72 -5.22
N ALA A 8 -1.87 -6.29 -4.63
CA ALA A 8 -1.90 -5.31 -3.54
C ALA A 8 -2.56 -4.01 -3.99
N ILE A 9 -2.19 -3.51 -5.17
CA ILE A 9 -2.77 -2.27 -5.70
C ILE A 9 -4.28 -2.45 -5.90
N HIS A 10 -4.70 -3.58 -6.43
CA HIS A 10 -6.12 -3.86 -6.63
C HIS A 10 -6.88 -3.90 -5.30
N VAL A 11 -6.30 -4.54 -4.29
CA VAL A 11 -6.89 -4.60 -2.95
C VAL A 11 -7.02 -3.21 -2.34
N VAL A 12 -5.98 -2.39 -2.47
CA VAL A 12 -6.01 -1.02 -1.94
C VAL A 12 -7.08 -0.20 -2.65
N ASP A 13 -7.17 -0.29 -3.97
CA ASP A 13 -8.17 0.42 -4.73
C ASP A 13 -9.59 0.04 -4.29
N GLY A 14 -9.83 -1.26 -4.11
CA GLY A 14 -11.11 -1.75 -3.62
C GLY A 14 -11.43 -1.26 -2.21
N ALA A 15 -10.43 -1.14 -1.36
CA ALA A 15 -10.60 -0.62 -0.01
C ALA A 15 -10.99 0.88 -0.04
N TYR A 16 -10.36 1.67 -0.90
CA TYR A 16 -10.73 3.08 -1.09
C TYR A 16 -12.19 3.18 -1.53
N GLU A 17 -12.59 2.39 -2.53
CA GLU A 17 -13.98 2.36 -2.99
C GLU A 17 -14.95 2.04 -1.85
N SER A 18 -14.58 1.10 -0.98
CA SER A 18 -15.44 0.66 0.11
C SER A 18 -15.73 1.76 1.13
N VAL A 19 -14.89 2.79 1.20
CA VAL A 19 -15.11 3.94 2.08
C VAL A 19 -15.58 5.17 1.29
N GLY A 20 -15.97 4.99 0.03
CA GLY A 20 -16.54 6.04 -0.80
C GLY A 20 -15.52 6.92 -1.51
N ILE A 21 -14.29 6.49 -1.62
CA ILE A 21 -13.23 7.25 -2.29
C ILE A 21 -12.98 6.62 -3.65
N HIS A 22 -13.41 7.30 -4.71
CA HIS A 22 -13.36 6.76 -6.07
C HIS A 22 -12.00 6.85 -6.74
N GLN A 23 -11.07 7.61 -6.16
CA GLN A 23 -9.73 7.77 -6.72
C GLN A 23 -8.68 7.35 -5.72
N CYS A 24 -7.83 6.42 -6.16
CA CYS A 24 -6.69 5.95 -5.40
C CYS A 24 -5.44 6.34 -6.18
N PHE A 25 -4.64 7.23 -5.62
CA PHE A 25 -3.45 7.76 -6.30
C PHE A 25 -2.20 7.06 -5.80
N ILE A 26 -1.46 6.44 -6.72
CA ILE A 26 -0.14 5.90 -6.43
C ILE A 26 0.84 7.05 -6.57
N THR A 27 1.55 7.36 -5.50
CA THR A 27 2.50 8.49 -5.48
C THR A 27 3.94 8.03 -5.65
N SER A 28 4.22 6.76 -5.39
CA SER A 28 5.55 6.18 -5.58
C SER A 28 5.40 4.70 -5.83
N LEU A 29 6.24 4.18 -6.71
CA LEU A 29 6.22 2.77 -7.05
C LEU A 29 7.66 2.26 -7.09
N ASP A 30 7.92 1.23 -6.30
CA ASP A 30 9.19 0.54 -6.27
C ASP A 30 8.96 -0.89 -6.72
N ASP A 31 9.50 -1.24 -7.88
CA ASP A 31 9.28 -2.56 -8.48
C ASP A 31 10.35 -3.59 -8.08
N GLY A 32 11.18 -3.26 -7.11
CA GLY A 32 12.21 -4.17 -6.63
C GLY A 32 13.46 -4.24 -7.48
N LYS A 33 13.59 -3.38 -8.49
CA LYS A 33 14.76 -3.35 -9.36
C LYS A 33 15.86 -2.49 -8.78
N HIS A 34 16.19 -2.74 -7.54
CA HIS A 34 17.31 -2.06 -6.89
C HIS A 34 18.61 -2.76 -7.20
N GLY A 35 19.70 -2.09 -6.91
CA GLY A 35 20.99 -2.67 -7.05
C GLY A 35 21.19 -3.87 -6.13
N PRO A 36 22.31 -4.59 -6.29
CA PRO A 36 22.55 -5.83 -5.56
C PRO A 36 22.76 -5.65 -4.06
N THR A 37 22.76 -4.42 -3.58
CA THR A 37 22.96 -4.12 -2.17
C THR A 37 21.67 -4.16 -1.34
N THR A 38 20.50 -4.30 -1.99
CA THR A 38 19.26 -4.39 -1.24
C THR A 38 19.12 -5.76 -0.62
N LEU A 39 18.81 -5.80 0.69
CA LEU A 39 18.71 -7.06 1.43
C LEU A 39 17.57 -7.95 0.91
N HIS A 40 16.55 -7.34 0.34
CA HIS A 40 15.38 -8.02 -0.16
C HIS A 40 15.21 -7.79 -1.66
N GLY A 41 16.25 -8.00 -2.42
CA GLY A 41 16.35 -7.61 -3.83
C GLY A 41 15.15 -7.83 -4.73
N THR A 42 14.12 -8.52 -4.26
CA THR A 42 12.86 -8.74 -4.98
C THR A 42 11.65 -8.11 -4.29
N GLY A 43 11.85 -7.42 -3.16
CA GLY A 43 10.77 -6.73 -2.47
C GLY A 43 10.21 -5.60 -3.32
N GLN A 44 8.90 -5.41 -3.27
CA GLN A 44 8.20 -4.40 -4.05
C GLN A 44 7.27 -3.60 -3.16
N ALA A 45 7.11 -2.32 -3.49
CA ALA A 45 6.31 -1.43 -2.68
C ALA A 45 5.60 -0.37 -3.52
N ALA A 46 4.49 0.12 -3.00
CA ALA A 46 3.78 1.25 -3.58
C ALA A 46 3.28 2.15 -2.46
N ASP A 47 3.34 3.44 -2.70
CA ASP A 47 2.80 4.45 -1.80
C ASP A 47 1.52 5.02 -2.37
N PHE A 48 0.56 5.25 -1.49
CA PHE A 48 -0.77 5.74 -1.87
C PHE A 48 -1.09 7.03 -1.11
N ARG A 49 -1.68 7.98 -1.84
CA ARG A 49 -2.07 9.26 -1.25
C ARG A 49 -3.21 9.11 -0.26
N LEU A 50 -3.11 9.81 0.87
CA LEU A 50 -4.18 9.90 1.85
C LEU A 50 -4.87 11.26 1.91
N HIS A 51 -4.32 12.29 1.25
CA HIS A 51 -4.89 13.63 1.32
C HIS A 51 -6.31 13.73 0.76
N ASN A 52 -6.67 12.85 -0.18
CA ASN A 52 -8.02 12.80 -0.72
C ASN A 52 -8.98 11.94 0.11
N VAL A 53 -8.52 11.41 1.24
CA VAL A 53 -9.33 10.60 2.15
C VAL A 53 -9.62 11.43 3.40
N PRO A 54 -10.90 11.66 3.77
CA PRO A 54 -11.21 12.35 5.01
C PRO A 54 -10.54 11.69 6.21
N GLN A 55 -10.02 12.50 7.13
CA GLN A 55 -9.26 11.99 8.27
C GLN A 55 -10.02 10.91 9.05
N MET A 56 -11.31 11.11 9.25
CA MET A 56 -12.13 10.17 10.02
C MET A 56 -12.26 8.80 9.36
N LYS A 57 -12.01 8.71 8.05
CA LYS A 57 -12.09 7.45 7.30
C LYS A 57 -10.76 6.71 7.22
N ARG A 58 -9.65 7.39 7.51
CA ARG A 58 -8.32 6.80 7.34
C ARG A 58 -8.06 5.58 8.21
N PRO A 59 -8.40 5.58 9.52
CA PRO A 59 -8.16 4.38 10.34
C PRO A 59 -8.88 3.15 9.82
N ALA A 60 -10.15 3.28 9.43
CA ALA A 60 -10.93 2.17 8.90
C ALA A 60 -10.37 1.68 7.57
N LEU A 61 -9.94 2.61 6.71
CA LEU A 61 -9.31 2.28 5.42
C LEU A 61 -8.03 1.47 5.63
N VAL A 62 -7.15 1.94 6.50
CA VAL A 62 -5.88 1.26 6.78
C VAL A 62 -6.14 -0.14 7.32
N GLU A 63 -7.06 -0.28 8.27
CA GLU A 63 -7.38 -1.57 8.85
C GLU A 63 -7.95 -2.54 7.82
N ARG A 64 -8.81 -2.05 6.94
CA ARG A 64 -9.38 -2.88 5.89
C ARG A 64 -8.32 -3.41 4.94
N ILE A 65 -7.36 -2.57 4.57
CA ILE A 65 -6.25 -2.98 3.72
C ILE A 65 -5.41 -4.06 4.42
N LYS A 66 -5.06 -3.84 5.68
CA LYS A 66 -4.28 -4.81 6.45
C LYS A 66 -4.99 -6.16 6.52
N VAL A 67 -6.27 -6.17 6.82
CA VAL A 67 -7.05 -7.40 6.92
C VAL A 67 -7.13 -8.09 5.56
N SER A 68 -7.39 -7.34 4.49
CA SER A 68 -7.53 -7.90 3.15
C SER A 68 -6.23 -8.53 2.63
N LEU A 69 -5.09 -7.95 2.97
CA LEU A 69 -3.80 -8.47 2.50
C LEU A 69 -3.26 -9.59 3.39
N ARG A 70 -3.71 -9.68 4.64
CA ARG A 70 -3.24 -10.70 5.56
C ARG A 70 -3.53 -12.13 5.06
N ASP A 71 -4.64 -12.29 4.35
CA ASP A 71 -5.08 -13.60 3.87
C ASP A 71 -4.51 -13.98 2.51
N GLN A 72 -3.66 -13.13 1.93
CA GLN A 72 -3.04 -13.39 0.65
C GLN A 72 -1.71 -14.11 0.80
N GLU A 73 -1.26 -14.76 -0.27
CA GLU A 73 0.04 -15.43 -0.26
C GLU A 73 1.19 -14.43 -0.18
N GLY A 74 2.21 -14.77 0.60
CA GLY A 74 3.38 -13.94 0.78
C GLY A 74 3.28 -13.07 2.01
N GLU A 75 4.22 -12.17 2.15
CA GLU A 75 4.23 -11.22 3.25
C GLU A 75 3.93 -9.83 2.72
N TYR A 76 2.76 -9.34 3.08
CA TYR A 76 2.38 -7.96 2.81
C TYR A 76 2.49 -7.17 4.11
N GLU A 77 3.09 -5.99 4.01
CA GLU A 77 3.18 -5.07 5.14
C GLU A 77 2.56 -3.74 4.73
N VAL A 78 1.78 -3.18 5.65
CA VAL A 78 1.08 -1.92 5.43
C VAL A 78 1.50 -0.96 6.52
N TYR A 79 2.06 0.17 6.12
CA TYR A 79 2.51 1.21 7.04
C TYR A 79 1.76 2.51 6.75
N TRP A 80 1.22 3.09 7.81
CA TRP A 80 0.61 4.41 7.74
C TRP A 80 1.65 5.41 8.21
N GLU A 81 2.27 6.11 7.26
CA GLU A 81 3.43 6.94 7.51
C GLU A 81 3.13 8.42 7.42
N GLY A 82 3.92 9.23 8.14
CA GLY A 82 3.79 10.67 8.11
C GLY A 82 2.48 11.20 8.69
N VAL A 83 1.87 10.47 9.60
CA VAL A 83 0.56 10.81 10.16
C VAL A 83 0.56 12.24 10.71
N GLY A 84 -0.42 13.04 10.27
CA GLY A 84 -0.55 14.44 10.70
C GLY A 84 0.34 15.42 9.97
N THR A 85 1.09 14.98 8.96
CA THR A 85 1.96 15.84 8.16
C THR A 85 1.48 15.92 6.72
N ASP A 86 2.06 16.85 5.95
CA ASP A 86 1.76 16.97 4.52
C ASP A 86 2.24 15.78 3.71
N SER A 87 3.09 14.94 4.30
CA SER A 87 3.63 13.74 3.66
C SER A 87 2.89 12.46 4.04
N GLU A 88 1.74 12.60 4.69
CA GLU A 88 0.98 11.44 5.14
C GLU A 88 0.56 10.56 3.96
N HIS A 89 0.88 9.26 4.07
CA HIS A 89 0.60 8.31 3.00
C HIS A 89 0.52 6.90 3.56
N LEU A 90 0.00 5.99 2.73
CA LEU A 90 0.09 4.55 3.00
C LEU A 90 1.22 3.98 2.18
N HIS A 91 2.04 3.16 2.83
CA HIS A 91 3.11 2.39 2.21
C HIS A 91 2.72 0.92 2.29
N VAL A 92 2.59 0.28 1.15
CA VAL A 92 2.25 -1.14 1.07
C VAL A 92 3.38 -1.85 0.36
N GLU A 93 3.93 -2.86 1.00
CA GLU A 93 5.02 -3.63 0.41
C GLU A 93 4.72 -5.12 0.41
N TRP A 94 5.26 -5.80 -0.58
CA TRP A 94 5.25 -7.24 -0.67
C TRP A 94 6.68 -7.76 -0.59
N ASN A 95 6.90 -8.68 0.33
CA ASN A 95 8.19 -9.32 0.51
C ASN A 95 8.05 -10.81 0.23
N PRO A 96 8.83 -11.35 -0.72
CA PRO A 96 8.81 -12.78 -0.95
C PRO A 96 9.37 -13.53 0.26
N LYS A 97 8.79 -14.69 0.51
CA LYS A 97 9.30 -15.58 1.57
C LYS A 97 10.42 -16.45 1.04
#